data_974c6f867aa71a174fd2d678872293ea
#
_entry.id   974c6f867aa71a174fd2d678872293ea
#
_cell.length_a   1.000
_cell.length_b   1.000
_cell.length_c   1.000
_cell.angle_alpha   90.00
_cell.angle_beta   90.00
_cell.angle_gamma   90.00
#
_symmetry.space_group_name_H-M   'P 1'
#
loop_
_entity.id
_entity.type
_entity.pdbx_description
1 polymer ?
#
loop_
_entity_poly.entity_id
_entity_poly.type
_entity_poly.pdbx_seq_one_letter_code
_entity_poly.pdbx_strand_id
1 'polypeptide(L)'
;MKFEEPSLSGYTIYSKSGCVYCNKSKHELNLHNLVPIVVDCDEYLLEDRAGFLEFIKSKAGKDYRSFPMIFYNGQFIGGYVELKSQMVDVQTSTISFSTEF
;
A
#
# COMPACT_ATOMS: atom_id res chain seq x y z
N MET A 1 12.29 -15.65 10.70
CA MET A 1 10.86 -15.41 10.48
C MET A 1 10.60 -15.19 9.00
N LYS A 2 9.49 -15.66 8.53
CA LYS A 2 9.16 -15.55 7.11
C LYS A 2 8.11 -14.46 6.92
N PHE A 3 8.36 -13.56 5.98
CA PHE A 3 7.46 -12.44 5.73
C PHE A 3 6.63 -12.69 4.47
N GLU A 4 5.38 -12.29 4.51
CA GLU A 4 4.48 -12.49 3.38
C GLU A 4 4.86 -11.55 2.23
N GLU A 5 4.95 -12.11 1.03
CA GLU A 5 5.34 -11.33 -0.15
C GLU A 5 4.16 -10.59 -0.73
N PRO A 6 4.39 -9.46 -1.43
CA PRO A 6 3.29 -8.74 -2.07
C PRO A 6 2.64 -9.62 -3.12
N SER A 7 1.32 -9.52 -3.22
CA SER A 7 0.58 -10.23 -4.25
C SER A 7 0.99 -9.71 -5.63
N LEU A 8 1.06 -10.61 -6.59
CA LEU A 8 1.35 -10.22 -7.97
C LEU A 8 0.12 -9.67 -8.68
N SER A 9 -1.03 -9.71 -8.02
CA SER A 9 -2.27 -9.23 -8.59
C SER A 9 -2.98 -8.32 -7.59
N GLY A 10 -3.25 -7.07 -8.00
CA GLY A 10 -3.99 -6.12 -7.18
C GLY A 10 -3.15 -5.47 -6.11
N TYR A 11 -3.81 -4.85 -5.15
CA TYR A 11 -3.16 -4.09 -4.09
C TYR A 11 -2.84 -4.96 -2.89
N THR A 12 -1.65 -4.75 -2.33
CA THR A 12 -1.24 -5.34 -1.06
C THR A 12 -0.86 -4.20 -0.13
N ILE A 13 -1.44 -4.20 1.07
CA ILE A 13 -1.14 -3.17 2.08
C ILE A 13 -0.49 -3.83 3.27
N TYR A 14 0.75 -3.44 3.57
CA TYR A 14 1.41 -3.83 4.80
C TYR A 14 0.99 -2.83 5.87
N SER A 15 0.30 -3.30 6.87
CA SER A 15 -0.42 -2.49 7.83
C SER A 15 0.01 -2.82 9.25
N LYS A 16 -0.27 -1.92 10.19
CA LYS A 16 -0.04 -2.18 11.61
C LYS A 16 -1.18 -1.59 12.41
N SER A 17 -1.30 -2.04 13.67
CA SER A 17 -2.33 -1.52 14.56
C SER A 17 -2.09 -0.06 14.88
N GLY A 18 -3.17 0.69 15.08
CA GLY A 18 -3.08 2.09 15.47
C GLY A 18 -2.59 3.01 14.37
N CYS A 19 -2.65 2.57 13.13
CA CYS A 19 -2.17 3.34 12.00
C CYS A 19 -3.34 3.99 11.26
N VAL A 20 -3.49 5.30 11.44
CA VAL A 20 -4.59 6.03 10.82
C VAL A 20 -4.53 5.95 9.30
N TYR A 21 -3.34 6.13 8.74
CA TYR A 21 -3.19 6.13 7.29
C TYR A 21 -3.32 4.73 6.68
N CYS A 22 -3.07 3.69 7.46
CA CYS A 22 -3.38 2.33 7.02
C CYS A 22 -4.88 2.19 6.82
N ASN A 23 -5.65 2.68 7.79
CA ASN A 23 -7.11 2.61 7.71
C ASN A 23 -7.64 3.48 6.58
N LYS A 24 -7.08 4.67 6.40
CA LYS A 24 -7.48 5.54 5.30
C LYS A 24 -7.21 4.91 3.96
N SER A 25 -6.09 4.19 3.83
CA SER A 25 -5.75 3.52 2.58
C SER A 25 -6.73 2.41 2.24
N LYS A 26 -7.09 1.62 3.25
CA LYS A 26 -8.09 0.56 3.05
C LYS A 26 -9.43 1.14 2.63
N HIS A 27 -9.80 2.24 3.27
CA HIS A 27 -11.06 2.92 2.98
C HIS A 27 -11.06 3.49 1.56
N GLU A 28 -9.95 4.09 1.17
CA GLU A 28 -9.82 4.67 -0.16
C GLU A 28 -10.03 3.61 -1.25
N LEU A 29 -9.38 2.46 -1.08
CA LEU A 29 -9.54 1.38 -2.04
C LEU A 29 -10.96 0.85 -2.05
N ASN A 30 -11.57 0.76 -0.88
CA ASN A 30 -12.94 0.29 -0.76
C ASN A 30 -13.91 1.21 -1.50
N LEU A 31 -13.66 2.52 -1.45
CA LEU A 31 -14.49 3.48 -2.17
C LEU A 31 -14.45 3.28 -3.69
N HIS A 32 -13.38 2.67 -4.17
CA HIS A 32 -13.23 2.37 -5.60
C HIS A 32 -13.56 0.92 -5.91
N ASN A 33 -14.21 0.23 -4.98
CA ASN A 33 -14.62 -1.17 -5.12
C ASN A 33 -13.45 -2.11 -5.33
N LEU A 34 -12.31 -1.76 -4.71
CA LEU A 34 -11.11 -2.58 -4.76
C LEU A 34 -10.87 -3.21 -3.40
N VAL A 35 -10.53 -4.49 -3.38
CA VAL A 35 -10.31 -5.22 -2.14
C VAL A 35 -8.83 -5.58 -2.07
N PRO A 36 -8.07 -4.90 -1.20
CA PRO A 36 -6.65 -5.20 -1.08
C PRO A 36 -6.40 -6.43 -0.23
N ILE A 37 -5.24 -7.03 -0.43
CA ILE A 37 -4.73 -8.01 0.52
C ILE A 37 -4.05 -7.20 1.62
N VAL A 38 -4.45 -7.42 2.86
CA VAL A 38 -3.90 -6.70 4.01
C VAL A 38 -2.99 -7.63 4.78
N VAL A 39 -1.73 -7.24 4.92
CA VAL A 39 -0.75 -7.99 5.69
C VAL A 39 -0.55 -7.27 7.01
N ASP A 40 -0.95 -7.92 8.10
CA ASP A 40 -0.77 -7.36 9.43
C ASP A 40 0.67 -7.59 9.86
N CYS A 41 1.37 -6.51 10.13
CA CYS A 41 2.79 -6.55 10.44
C CYS A 41 3.11 -6.44 11.93
N ASP A 42 2.12 -6.42 12.79
CA ASP A 42 2.35 -6.26 14.23
C ASP A 42 3.33 -7.29 14.76
N GLU A 43 3.14 -8.55 14.39
CA GLU A 43 4.00 -9.62 14.87
C GLU A 43 5.41 -9.49 14.29
N TYR A 44 5.52 -9.12 13.03
CA TYR A 44 6.81 -8.90 12.40
C TYR A 44 7.60 -7.82 13.14
N LEU A 45 6.90 -6.71 13.45
CA LEU A 45 7.55 -5.59 14.13
C LEU A 45 7.96 -5.94 15.56
N LEU A 46 7.20 -6.82 16.20
CA LEU A 46 7.49 -7.24 17.55
C LEU A 46 8.66 -8.22 17.59
N GLU A 47 8.68 -9.17 16.68
CA GLU A 47 9.64 -10.26 16.73
C GLU A 47 10.90 -10.06 15.90
N ASP A 48 10.81 -9.37 14.77
CA ASP A 48 11.97 -9.19 13.92
C ASP A 48 11.83 -7.92 13.06
N ARG A 49 11.81 -6.79 13.72
CA ARG A 49 11.63 -5.50 13.04
C ARG A 49 12.71 -5.27 11.99
N ALA A 50 13.97 -5.52 12.36
CA ALA A 50 15.09 -5.28 11.44
C ALA A 50 14.99 -6.16 10.20
N GLY A 51 14.66 -7.44 10.40
CA GLY A 51 14.49 -8.35 9.28
C GLY A 51 13.35 -7.95 8.36
N PHE A 52 12.24 -7.51 8.96
CA PHE A 52 11.10 -7.07 8.18
C PHE A 52 11.44 -5.83 7.34
N LEU A 53 12.13 -4.86 7.92
CA LEU A 53 12.50 -3.65 7.19
C LEU A 53 13.47 -3.95 6.04
N GLU A 54 14.37 -4.91 6.24
CA GLU A 54 15.25 -5.36 5.17
C GLU A 54 14.46 -6.04 4.06
N PHE A 55 13.48 -6.84 4.44
CA PHE A 55 12.61 -7.50 3.47
C PHE A 55 11.87 -6.45 2.63
N ILE A 56 11.28 -5.45 3.28
CA ILE A 56 10.58 -4.39 2.55
C ILE A 56 11.54 -3.63 1.64
N LYS A 57 12.75 -3.35 2.12
CA LYS A 57 13.74 -2.66 1.31
C LYS A 57 14.05 -3.44 0.03
N SER A 58 14.15 -4.75 0.13
CA SER A 58 14.43 -5.59 -1.04
C SER A 58 13.25 -5.57 -2.01
N LYS A 59 12.02 -5.51 -1.51
CA LYS A 59 10.84 -5.50 -2.37
C LYS A 59 10.55 -4.12 -2.95
N ALA A 60 10.77 -3.07 -2.17
CA ALA A 60 10.49 -1.70 -2.59
C ALA A 60 11.60 -1.11 -3.45
N GLY A 61 12.81 -1.67 -3.34
CA GLY A 61 13.95 -1.14 -4.05
C GLY A 61 14.56 0.07 -3.36
N LYS A 62 14.12 0.38 -2.15
CA LYS A 62 14.67 1.49 -1.36
C LYS A 62 14.26 1.29 0.09
N ASP A 63 14.98 1.99 0.98
CA ASP A 63 14.68 1.97 2.40
C ASP A 63 13.35 2.69 2.64
N TYR A 64 12.38 2.01 3.25
CA TYR A 64 11.06 2.57 3.49
C TYR A 64 10.55 2.02 4.81
N ARG A 65 10.26 2.89 5.76
CA ARG A 65 9.95 2.49 7.13
C ARG A 65 8.59 2.94 7.63
N SER A 66 7.85 3.66 6.81
CA SER A 66 6.55 4.21 7.20
C SER A 66 5.40 3.28 6.81
N PHE A 67 4.34 3.28 7.60
CA PHE A 67 3.12 2.53 7.30
C PHE A 67 2.03 3.49 6.85
N PRO A 68 1.19 3.08 5.92
CA PRO A 68 1.19 1.78 5.25
C PRO A 68 2.26 1.66 4.18
N MET A 69 2.62 0.43 3.84
CA MET A 69 3.51 0.16 2.71
C MET A 69 2.67 -0.52 1.64
N ILE A 70 2.48 0.12 0.51
CA ILE A 70 1.49 -0.30 -0.48
C ILE A 70 2.15 -0.73 -1.76
N PHE A 71 1.74 -1.89 -2.26
CA PHE A 71 2.22 -2.47 -3.50
C PHE A 71 1.04 -2.68 -4.44
N TYR A 72 1.26 -2.54 -5.72
CA TYR A 72 0.25 -2.83 -6.74
C TYR A 72 0.86 -3.77 -7.76
N ASN A 73 0.22 -4.92 -7.95
CA ASN A 73 0.72 -5.98 -8.85
C ASN A 73 2.18 -6.32 -8.57
N GLY A 74 2.52 -6.36 -7.28
CA GLY A 74 3.86 -6.71 -6.85
C GLY A 74 4.87 -5.57 -6.86
N GLN A 75 4.47 -4.39 -7.29
CA GLN A 75 5.38 -3.24 -7.37
C GLN A 75 5.07 -2.23 -6.30
N PHE A 76 6.11 -1.72 -5.67
CA PHE A 76 5.95 -0.74 -4.59
C PHE A 76 5.48 0.60 -5.13
N ILE A 77 4.42 1.14 -4.53
CA ILE A 77 3.92 2.45 -4.94
C ILE A 77 4.11 3.50 -3.84
N GLY A 78 4.29 3.12 -2.59
CA GLY A 78 4.52 4.06 -1.51
C GLY A 78 3.52 3.91 -0.38
N GLY A 79 3.12 5.02 0.22
CA GLY A 79 2.18 5.04 1.32
C GLY A 79 0.83 5.61 0.88
N TYR A 80 0.09 6.14 1.88
CA TYR A 80 -1.24 6.66 1.61
C TYR A 80 -1.26 7.80 0.60
N VAL A 81 -0.28 8.72 0.70
CA VAL A 81 -0.25 9.87 -0.20
C VAL A 81 -0.09 9.41 -1.64
N GLU A 82 0.79 8.46 -1.88
CA GLU A 82 1.01 7.95 -3.22
C GLU A 82 -0.21 7.19 -3.73
N LEU A 83 -0.86 6.44 -2.85
CA LEU A 83 -2.08 5.74 -3.24
C LEU A 83 -3.17 6.72 -3.62
N LYS A 84 -3.36 7.76 -2.80
CA LYS A 84 -4.38 8.76 -3.04
C LYS A 84 -4.13 9.48 -4.36
N SER A 85 -2.88 9.81 -4.62
CA SER A 85 -2.49 10.45 -5.87
C SER A 85 -2.81 9.58 -7.08
N GLN A 86 -2.55 8.29 -6.96
CA GLN A 86 -2.83 7.35 -8.04
C GLN A 86 -4.34 7.27 -8.32
N MET A 87 -5.15 7.25 -7.26
CA MET A 87 -6.60 7.23 -7.41
C MET A 87 -7.12 8.51 -8.04
N VAL A 88 -6.58 9.64 -7.59
CA VAL A 88 -6.99 10.95 -8.12
C VAL A 88 -6.62 11.07 -9.59
N ASP A 89 -5.43 10.61 -9.96
CA ASP A 89 -4.99 10.67 -11.35
C ASP A 89 -5.94 9.90 -12.26
N VAL A 90 -6.37 8.73 -11.83
CA VAL A 90 -7.31 7.93 -12.60
C VAL A 90 -8.63 8.68 -12.76
N GLN A 91 -9.14 9.25 -11.67
CA GLN A 91 -10.39 10.00 -11.70
C GLN A 91 -10.26 11.26 -12.51
N THR A 92 -9.14 11.95 -12.38
CA THR A 92 -8.90 13.19 -13.11
C THR A 92 -8.88 12.93 -14.60
N SER A 93 -8.25 11.87 -15.02
CA SER A 93 -8.25 11.52 -16.43
C SER A 93 -9.65 11.31 -16.96
N THR A 94 -10.48 10.61 -16.20
CA THR A 94 -11.85 10.35 -16.59
C THR A 94 -12.65 11.64 -16.65
N ILE A 95 -12.52 12.45 -15.62
CA ILE A 95 -13.26 13.70 -15.52
C ILE A 95 -12.83 14.67 -16.60
N SER A 96 -11.53 14.78 -16.76
CA SER A 96 -10.97 15.67 -17.76
C SER A 96 -11.49 15.33 -19.14
N PHE A 97 -11.55 14.07 -19.42
CA PHE A 97 -12.06 13.61 -20.67
C PHE A 97 -13.51 13.99 -20.88
N SER A 98 -14.32 13.88 -19.85
CA SER A 98 -15.73 14.16 -19.97
C SER A 98 -16.00 15.66 -19.93
N THR A 99 -15.09 16.47 -19.43
CA THR A 99 -15.35 17.90 -19.32
C THR A 99 -14.71 18.70 -20.44
N GLU A 100 -14.14 18.03 -21.35
CA GLU A 100 -13.53 18.70 -22.46
C GLU A 100 -14.53 19.34 -23.33
N PHE A 101 -15.63 19.21 -22.99
CA PHE A 101 -16.65 19.80 -23.70
C PHE A 101 -17.74 20.15 -22.93
#